data_de31230313dbb38c46149672b8081e8e
#
_entry.id   de31230313dbb38c46149672b8081e8e
#
_cell.length_a   1.000
_cell.length_b   1.000
_cell.length_c   1.000
_cell.angle_alpha   90.00
_cell.angle_beta   90.00
_cell.angle_gamma   90.00
#
_symmetry.space_group_name_H-M   'P 1'
#
loop_
_entity.id
_entity.type
_entity.pdbx_description
1 polymer ?
#
loop_
_entity_poly.entity_id
_entity_poly.type
_entity_poly.pdbx_seq_one_letter_code
_entity_poly.pdbx_strand_id
1 'polypeptide(L)'
;MAKRMFNVTAHWDDEAGVFYSDSDIVGLHIEARTIEEFEAVMMDVAPSLVIANHVSKDELATSAPEDLIPAILWQPPSGKAAGI
;
A
#
# COMPACT_ATOMS: atom_id res chain seq x y z
N MET A 1 3.36 21.74 1.15
CA MET A 1 3.41 20.75 0.08
C MET A 1 2.33 19.71 0.25
N ALA A 2 1.63 19.37 -0.80
CA ALA A 2 0.57 18.38 -0.70
C ALA A 2 1.14 16.98 -0.46
N LYS A 3 0.46 16.19 0.33
CA LYS A 3 0.83 14.79 0.50
C LYS A 3 0.64 14.02 -0.78
N ARG A 4 1.50 13.05 -1.01
CA ARG A 4 1.35 12.13 -2.12
C ARG A 4 0.22 11.15 -1.79
N MET A 5 -0.62 10.87 -2.76
CA MET A 5 -1.70 9.92 -2.60
C MET A 5 -1.47 8.70 -3.46
N PHE A 6 -1.66 7.55 -2.87
CA PHE A 6 -1.52 6.27 -3.56
C PHE A 6 -2.73 5.41 -3.27
N ASN A 7 -2.98 4.47 -4.16
CA ASN A 7 -4.08 3.52 -4.00
C ASN A 7 -3.51 2.14 -3.73
N VAL A 8 -4.11 1.42 -2.80
CA VAL A 8 -3.82 0.01 -2.58
C VAL A 8 -5.14 -0.72 -2.51
N THR A 9 -5.31 -1.69 -3.38
CA THR A 9 -6.52 -2.52 -3.42
C THR A 9 -6.12 -3.97 -3.20
N ALA A 10 -6.89 -4.68 -2.41
CA ALA A 10 -6.70 -6.11 -2.23
C ALA A 10 -7.71 -6.85 -3.10
N HIS A 11 -7.21 -7.82 -3.85
CA HIS A 11 -8.04 -8.71 -4.67
C HIS A 11 -7.90 -10.13 -4.14
N TRP A 12 -8.99 -10.88 -4.22
CA TRP A 12 -8.97 -12.28 -3.80
C TRP A 12 -8.67 -13.19 -4.97
N ASP A 13 -7.73 -14.10 -4.78
CA ASP A 13 -7.38 -15.13 -5.77
C ASP A 13 -7.87 -16.48 -5.24
N ASP A 14 -8.94 -16.99 -5.82
CA ASP A 14 -9.55 -18.24 -5.40
C ASP A 14 -8.61 -19.44 -5.58
N GLU A 15 -7.81 -19.42 -6.62
CA GLU A 15 -6.93 -20.54 -6.90
C GLU A 15 -5.78 -20.61 -5.90
N ALA A 16 -5.18 -19.49 -5.63
CA ALA A 16 -4.04 -19.44 -4.72
C ALA A 16 -4.47 -19.36 -3.26
N GLY A 17 -5.72 -18.94 -2.99
CA GLY A 17 -6.21 -18.79 -1.63
C GLY A 17 -5.58 -17.63 -0.90
N VAL A 18 -5.27 -16.56 -1.61
CA VAL A 18 -4.63 -15.38 -1.03
C VAL A 18 -5.25 -14.11 -1.57
N PHE A 19 -5.08 -13.04 -0.79
CA PHE A 19 -5.32 -11.69 -1.29
C PHE A 19 -4.01 -11.17 -1.89
N TYR A 20 -4.12 -10.49 -3.01
CA TYR A 20 -2.95 -9.86 -3.63
C TYR A 20 -3.18 -8.38 -3.87
N SER A 21 -2.09 -7.63 -3.92
CA SER A 21 -2.16 -6.17 -4.03
C SER A 21 -2.26 -5.71 -5.48
N ASP A 22 -3.02 -4.63 -5.66
CA ASP A 22 -3.03 -3.83 -6.87
C ASP A 22 -2.81 -2.39 -6.43
N SER A 23 -1.73 -1.76 -6.88
CA SER A 23 -1.33 -0.47 -6.34
C SER A 23 -0.50 0.30 -7.35
N ASP A 24 -0.56 1.63 -7.25
CA ASP A 24 0.31 2.51 -8.01
C ASP A 24 1.63 2.82 -7.28
N ILE A 25 1.85 2.22 -6.10
CA ILE A 25 3.15 2.31 -5.44
C ILE A 25 4.12 1.37 -6.14
N VAL A 26 5.19 1.93 -6.70
CA VAL A 26 6.19 1.13 -7.41
C VAL A 26 6.85 0.15 -6.45
N GLY A 27 6.87 -1.12 -6.84
CA GLY A 27 7.51 -2.16 -6.05
C GLY A 27 6.63 -2.79 -5.00
N LEU A 28 5.42 -2.28 -4.77
CA LEU A 28 4.54 -2.88 -3.78
C LEU A 28 3.93 -4.18 -4.33
N HIS A 29 4.19 -5.26 -3.62
CA HIS A 29 3.63 -6.55 -3.96
C HIS A 29 3.34 -7.30 -2.67
N ILE A 30 2.06 -7.52 -2.39
CA ILE A 30 1.62 -8.16 -1.16
C ILE A 30 0.79 -9.38 -1.52
N GLU A 31 1.04 -10.47 -0.83
CA GLU A 31 0.19 -11.66 -0.86
C GLU A 31 -0.02 -12.10 0.58
N ALA A 32 -1.26 -12.27 0.98
CA ALA A 32 -1.59 -12.62 2.34
C ALA A 32 -2.86 -13.47 2.37
N ARG A 33 -2.98 -14.31 3.36
CA ARG A 33 -4.16 -15.18 3.48
C ARG A 33 -5.33 -14.49 4.16
N THR A 34 -5.06 -13.45 4.92
CA THR A 34 -6.11 -12.70 5.61
C THR A 34 -5.95 -11.22 5.33
N ILE A 35 -7.04 -10.48 5.53
CA ILE A 35 -7.01 -9.03 5.37
C ILE A 35 -6.16 -8.40 6.45
N GLU A 36 -6.21 -8.90 7.67
CA GLU A 36 -5.39 -8.38 8.75
C GLU A 36 -3.91 -8.48 8.45
N GLU A 37 -3.51 -9.63 7.89
CA GLU A 37 -2.12 -9.85 7.50
C GLU A 37 -1.75 -8.92 6.34
N PHE A 38 -2.63 -8.78 5.37
CA PHE A 38 -2.42 -7.88 4.24
C PHE A 38 -2.20 -6.44 4.71
N GLU A 39 -3.07 -5.97 5.60
CA GLU A 39 -2.98 -4.61 6.12
C GLU A 39 -1.69 -4.40 6.92
N ALA A 40 -1.30 -5.39 7.72
CA ALA A 40 -0.08 -5.28 8.51
C ALA A 40 1.15 -5.14 7.60
N VAL A 41 1.22 -5.94 6.54
CA VAL A 41 2.33 -5.85 5.59
C VAL A 41 2.30 -4.53 4.85
N MET A 42 1.11 -4.10 4.41
CA MET A 42 0.96 -2.83 3.71
C MET A 42 1.47 -1.66 4.55
N MET A 43 1.05 -1.60 5.81
CA MET A 43 1.46 -0.50 6.69
C MET A 43 2.95 -0.55 7.01
N ASP A 44 3.55 -1.72 6.94
CA ASP A 44 4.98 -1.87 7.19
C ASP A 44 5.82 -1.46 5.99
N VAL A 45 5.44 -1.88 4.78
CA VAL A 45 6.32 -1.73 3.61
C VAL A 45 5.99 -0.53 2.72
N ALA A 46 4.73 -0.09 2.69
CA ALA A 46 4.34 0.96 1.75
C ALA A 46 5.08 2.27 1.97
N PRO A 47 5.23 2.78 3.20
CA PRO A 47 5.96 4.04 3.39
C PRO A 47 7.40 3.95 2.90
N SER A 48 8.07 2.85 3.15
CA SER A 48 9.46 2.66 2.70
C SER A 48 9.57 2.64 1.19
N LEU A 49 8.62 1.99 0.51
CA LEU A 49 8.62 1.92 -0.95
C LEU A 49 8.32 3.28 -1.57
N VAL A 50 7.44 4.05 -0.97
CA VAL A 50 7.16 5.40 -1.45
C VAL A 50 8.42 6.25 -1.36
N ILE A 51 9.10 6.21 -0.24
CA ILE A 51 10.34 6.97 -0.07
C ILE A 51 11.41 6.50 -1.07
N ALA A 52 11.56 5.20 -1.24
CA ALA A 52 12.59 4.66 -2.13
C ALA A 52 12.32 4.95 -3.60
N ASN A 53 11.05 4.91 -4.03
CA ASN A 53 10.71 4.87 -5.44
C ASN A 53 9.97 6.10 -5.95
N HIS A 54 9.44 6.93 -5.07
CA HIS A 54 8.61 8.08 -5.45
C HIS A 54 9.09 9.41 -4.88
N VAL A 55 10.12 9.39 -4.04
CA VAL A 55 10.66 10.60 -3.42
C VAL A 55 12.10 10.77 -3.89
N SER A 56 12.39 11.95 -4.45
CA SER A 56 13.76 12.23 -4.89
C SER A 56 14.65 12.54 -3.70
N LYS A 57 15.97 12.52 -3.94
CA LYS A 57 16.92 12.89 -2.88
C LYS A 57 16.71 14.33 -2.42
N ASP A 58 16.40 15.21 -3.35
CA ASP A 58 16.15 16.62 -3.01
C ASP A 58 14.90 16.77 -2.15
N GLU A 59 13.84 16.06 -2.49
CA GLU A 59 12.63 16.07 -1.69
C GLU A 59 12.88 15.51 -0.29
N LEU A 60 13.64 14.43 -0.21
CA LEU A 60 13.96 13.81 1.06
C LEU A 60 14.76 14.76 1.97
N ALA A 61 15.67 15.54 1.37
CA ALA A 61 16.50 16.48 2.11
C ALA A 61 15.75 17.72 2.58
N THR A 62 14.72 18.13 1.84
CA THR A 62 14.07 19.43 2.08
C THR A 62 12.68 19.34 2.65
N SER A 63 12.04 18.17 2.59
CA SER A 63 10.67 18.01 3.09
C SER A 63 10.67 17.70 4.58
N ALA A 64 9.63 18.15 5.26
CA ALA A 64 9.40 17.77 6.64
C ALA A 64 9.04 16.27 6.70
N PRO A 65 9.36 15.57 7.80
CA PRO A 65 9.03 14.15 7.89
C PRO A 65 7.57 13.82 7.64
N GLU A 66 6.65 14.65 8.13
CA GLU A 66 5.23 14.41 7.94
C GLU A 66 4.80 14.55 6.48
N ASP A 67 5.54 15.29 5.67
CA ASP A 67 5.24 15.42 4.24
C ASP A 67 5.69 14.21 3.45
N LEU A 68 6.54 13.38 4.02
CA LEU A 68 7.04 12.16 3.38
C LEU A 68 6.13 10.97 3.65
N ILE A 69 5.23 11.08 4.62
CA ILE A 69 4.26 10.01 4.92
C ILE A 69 3.17 10.05 3.86
N PRO A 70 3.01 8.96 3.08
CA PRO A 70 2.00 8.97 2.03
C PRO A 70 0.58 8.87 2.58
N ALA A 71 -0.35 9.44 1.87
CA ALA A 71 -1.77 9.17 2.09
C ALA A 71 -2.12 7.95 1.24
N ILE A 72 -2.57 6.89 1.88
CA ILE A 72 -2.88 5.64 1.19
C ILE A 72 -4.39 5.47 1.20
N LEU A 73 -4.97 5.41 0.00
CA LEU A 73 -6.37 5.08 -0.17
C LEU A 73 -6.48 3.56 -0.18
N TRP A 74 -6.85 3.02 0.97
CA TRP A 74 -6.96 1.59 1.16
C TRP A 74 -8.34 1.11 0.71
N GLN A 75 -8.35 0.16 -0.20
CA GLN A 75 -9.58 -0.42 -0.71
C GLN A 75 -9.57 -1.92 -0.40
N PRO A 76 -10.23 -2.31 0.68
CA PRO A 76 -10.35 -3.73 1.00
C PRO A 76 -11.20 -4.42 -0.07
N PRO A 77 -11.06 -5.73 -0.21
CA PRO A 77 -11.85 -6.45 -1.20
C PRO A 77 -13.33 -6.32 -0.89
N SER A 78 -14.10 -6.04 -1.92
CA SER A 78 -15.54 -5.98 -1.78
C SER A 78 -16.14 -7.36 -2.00
N GLY A 79 -17.34 -7.53 -1.48
CA GLY A 79 -18.10 -8.73 -1.74
C GLY A 79 -17.72 -9.86 -0.81
N LYS A 80 -17.53 -11.04 -1.37
CA LYS A 80 -17.52 -12.24 -0.58
C LYS A 80 -16.46 -12.34 0.50
N ALA A 81 -15.28 -11.84 0.22
CA ALA A 81 -14.20 -11.95 1.20
C ALA A 81 -14.51 -11.16 2.46
N ALA A 82 -15.12 -10.00 2.29
CA ALA A 82 -15.48 -9.16 3.41
C ALA A 82 -16.82 -9.55 4.00
N GLY A 83 -17.65 -10.19 3.22
CA GLY A 83 -19.02 -10.48 3.61
C GLY A 83 -19.23 -11.77 4.36
N ILE A 84 -18.20 -12.40 4.67
CA ILE A 84 -18.30 -13.71 5.33
C ILE A 84 -18.95 -13.65 6.68
#